data_d94dc313a8c145d8165ae217b466cadd
#
_entry.id   d94dc313a8c145d8165ae217b466cadd
#
_cell.length_a   1.000
_cell.length_b   1.000
_cell.length_c   1.000
_cell.angle_alpha   90.00
_cell.angle_beta   90.00
_cell.angle_gamma   90.00
#
_symmetry.space_group_name_H-M   'P 1'
#
loop_
_entity.id
_entity.type
_entity.pdbx_description
1 polymer ?
#
loop_
_entity_poly.entity_id
_entity_poly.type
_entity_poly.pdbx_seq_one_letter_code
_entity_poly.pdbx_strand_id
1 'polypeptide(L)'
;ENKGILYVWTNKSSKSRELEIKIREELGVKQQLVNSKEIHDLEPNLKPFYDNGVFYDYARHARNPKKILVKLFDNFIKKGGKFLKLNILNIDFDENKPVLRSETQRFIFDKLLIACGAFSKKLTDKLHENIPLDTERGYHVHFKDCDNLISRPIVYADRGFGMTPMEQGLRVVGTVEFGGLKNPLSKSRIKNLILNAKDMIDGLPEHKDEWLGFRPSLPDFLPVIGPSKNYKNVFYSFGHHHLGWTLGAISGKIISNIIAEDKTNLDLDPYKSVRFA
;
A
#
# COMPACT_ATOMS: atom_id res chain seq x y z
N GLU A 1 -3.50 15.68 5.10
CA GLU A 1 -4.10 16.32 6.26
C GLU A 1 -3.59 15.73 7.57
N ASN A 2 -3.56 16.55 8.62
CA ASN A 2 -3.14 16.22 9.99
C ASN A 2 -4.37 16.13 10.88
N LYS A 3 -5.16 15.08 10.73
CA LYS A 3 -6.39 14.87 11.53
C LYS A 3 -6.30 13.63 12.42
N GLY A 4 -5.17 12.94 12.38
CA GLY A 4 -5.01 11.65 13.02
C GLY A 4 -5.71 10.53 12.28
N ILE A 5 -5.67 9.34 12.86
CA ILE A 5 -6.40 8.14 12.44
C ILE A 5 -7.06 7.52 13.66
N LEU A 6 -8.31 7.09 13.52
CA LEU A 6 -9.08 6.47 14.58
C LEU A 6 -9.30 4.98 14.25
N TYR A 7 -8.92 4.11 15.16
CA TYR A 7 -9.24 2.67 15.14
C TYR A 7 -10.33 2.41 16.17
N VAL A 8 -11.39 1.71 15.77
CA VAL A 8 -12.52 1.39 16.65
C VAL A 8 -12.86 -0.10 16.61
N TRP A 9 -13.37 -0.63 17.74
CA TRP A 9 -13.79 -2.02 17.89
C TRP A 9 -14.83 -2.16 18.98
N THR A 10 -15.48 -3.34 19.04
CA THR A 10 -16.43 -3.70 20.09
C THR A 10 -15.73 -4.47 21.23
N ASN A 11 -16.37 -4.56 22.38
CA ASN A 11 -15.83 -5.32 23.53
C ASN A 11 -15.55 -6.81 23.22
N LYS A 12 -16.19 -7.37 22.19
CA LYS A 12 -15.96 -8.77 21.76
C LYS A 12 -14.53 -9.05 21.32
N SER A 13 -13.82 -8.04 20.81
CA SER A 13 -12.44 -8.16 20.32
C SER A 13 -11.38 -7.58 21.26
N SER A 14 -11.78 -7.07 22.45
CA SER A 14 -10.89 -6.34 23.36
C SER A 14 -9.60 -7.11 23.70
N LYS A 15 -9.68 -8.39 24.02
CA LYS A 15 -8.48 -9.19 24.39
C LYS A 15 -7.41 -9.23 23.27
N SER A 16 -7.81 -9.39 22.02
CA SER A 16 -6.86 -9.37 20.90
C SER A 16 -6.27 -7.98 20.67
N ARG A 17 -7.05 -6.93 20.91
CA ARG A 17 -6.60 -5.54 20.79
C ARG A 17 -5.67 -5.13 21.92
N GLU A 18 -5.87 -5.61 23.13
CA GLU A 18 -4.96 -5.38 24.27
C GLU A 18 -3.51 -5.81 23.94
N LEU A 19 -3.34 -6.97 23.29
CA LEU A 19 -2.03 -7.44 22.87
C LEU A 19 -1.42 -6.50 21.80
N GLU A 20 -2.20 -6.09 20.81
CA GLU A 20 -1.72 -5.14 19.79
C GLU A 20 -1.31 -3.79 20.40
N ILE A 21 -2.10 -3.28 21.35
CA ILE A 21 -1.82 -2.04 22.07
C ILE A 21 -0.49 -2.16 22.82
N LYS A 22 -0.32 -3.25 23.60
CA LYS A 22 0.89 -3.52 24.36
C LYS A 22 2.14 -3.61 23.48
N ILE A 23 2.08 -4.36 22.38
CA ILE A 23 3.19 -4.47 21.43
C ILE A 23 3.57 -3.08 20.86
N ARG A 24 2.58 -2.26 20.51
CA ARG A 24 2.86 -0.91 20.02
C ARG A 24 3.47 0.01 21.08
N GLU A 25 3.05 -0.11 22.34
CA GLU A 25 3.67 0.61 23.48
C GLU A 25 5.13 0.20 23.67
N GLU A 26 5.42 -1.09 23.67
CA GLU A 26 6.77 -1.64 23.78
C GLU A 26 7.67 -1.15 22.62
N LEU A 27 7.10 -0.94 21.43
CA LEU A 27 7.78 -0.37 20.27
C LEU A 27 7.84 1.18 20.27
N GLY A 28 7.38 1.84 21.33
CA GLY A 28 7.40 3.29 21.47
C GLY A 28 6.38 4.04 20.60
N VAL A 29 5.34 3.37 20.11
CA VAL A 29 4.27 3.98 19.31
C VAL A 29 3.36 4.80 20.23
N LYS A 30 3.28 6.11 20.00
CA LYS A 30 2.34 6.98 20.72
C LYS A 30 0.91 6.66 20.31
N GLN A 31 0.06 6.36 21.27
CA GLN A 31 -1.34 6.02 21.04
C GLN A 31 -2.20 6.51 22.21
N GLN A 32 -3.43 6.93 21.89
CA GLN A 32 -4.41 7.37 22.89
C GLN A 32 -5.57 6.38 22.88
N LEU A 33 -5.79 5.71 24.01
CA LEU A 33 -6.99 4.89 24.19
C LEU A 33 -8.20 5.83 24.35
N VAL A 34 -9.26 5.53 23.64
CA VAL A 34 -10.49 6.33 23.62
C VAL A 34 -11.71 5.45 23.85
N ASN A 35 -12.61 5.91 24.71
CA ASN A 35 -13.89 5.25 24.98
C ASN A 35 -14.97 5.70 23.96
N SER A 36 -16.16 5.11 24.05
CA SER A 36 -17.26 5.38 23.12
C SER A 36 -17.70 6.85 23.09
N LYS A 37 -17.64 7.56 24.21
CA LYS A 37 -17.97 8.99 24.28
C LYS A 37 -16.91 9.82 23.55
N GLU A 38 -15.64 9.58 23.81
CA GLU A 38 -14.52 10.27 23.16
C GLU A 38 -14.50 9.99 21.64
N ILE A 39 -14.85 8.77 21.22
CA ILE A 39 -15.00 8.42 19.80
C ILE A 39 -16.14 9.25 19.18
N HIS A 40 -17.28 9.35 19.85
CA HIS A 40 -18.40 10.16 19.38
C HIS A 40 -18.04 11.66 19.29
N ASP A 41 -17.31 12.18 20.28
CA ASP A 41 -16.84 13.57 20.28
C ASP A 41 -15.87 13.84 19.11
N LEU A 42 -15.03 12.85 18.75
CA LEU A 42 -14.12 12.92 17.61
C LEU A 42 -14.84 12.81 16.26
N GLU A 43 -15.87 11.98 16.16
CA GLU A 43 -16.59 11.66 14.92
C GLU A 43 -18.11 11.49 15.19
N PRO A 44 -18.86 12.61 15.35
CA PRO A 44 -20.27 12.57 15.75
C PRO A 44 -21.21 11.86 14.78
N ASN A 45 -20.82 11.75 13.50
CA ASN A 45 -21.64 11.11 12.46
C ASN A 45 -21.51 9.60 12.42
N LEU A 46 -20.61 9.00 13.23
CA LEU A 46 -20.52 7.55 13.34
C LEU A 46 -21.63 6.98 14.19
N LYS A 47 -22.30 5.95 13.70
CA LYS A 47 -23.21 5.16 14.51
C LYS A 47 -22.44 4.42 15.62
N PRO A 48 -23.00 4.28 16.82
CA PRO A 48 -22.30 3.76 17.99
C PRO A 48 -22.16 2.22 17.98
N PHE A 49 -21.61 1.65 16.91
CA PHE A 49 -21.25 0.22 16.80
C PHE A 49 -19.82 -0.06 17.28
N TYR A 50 -19.38 0.66 18.30
CA TYR A 50 -18.06 0.57 18.91
C TYR A 50 -18.16 0.80 20.42
N ASP A 51 -17.23 0.21 21.16
CA ASP A 51 -17.11 0.43 22.59
C ASP A 51 -15.80 1.14 22.95
N ASN A 52 -14.72 0.84 22.22
CA ASN A 52 -13.39 1.33 22.47
C ASN A 52 -12.65 1.65 21.17
N GLY A 53 -11.55 2.40 21.30
CA GLY A 53 -10.70 2.71 20.17
C GLY A 53 -9.30 3.13 20.57
N VAL A 54 -8.47 3.34 19.56
CA VAL A 54 -7.17 4.01 19.65
C VAL A 54 -7.15 5.16 18.67
N PHE A 55 -6.77 6.32 19.15
CA PHE A 55 -6.54 7.49 18.33
C PHE A 55 -5.04 7.77 18.20
N TYR A 56 -4.58 7.90 16.96
CA TYR A 56 -3.22 8.29 16.59
C TYR A 56 -3.23 9.71 16.07
N ASP A 57 -3.04 10.69 16.94
CA ASP A 57 -3.15 12.12 16.63
C ASP A 57 -2.11 12.63 15.62
N TYR A 58 -0.92 12.02 15.63
CA TYR A 58 0.19 12.36 14.73
C TYR A 58 0.07 11.73 13.34
N ALA A 59 -0.87 10.79 13.14
CA ALA A 59 -1.04 10.12 11.85
C ALA A 59 -1.61 11.08 10.80
N ARG A 60 -1.28 10.83 9.55
CA ARG A 60 -1.64 11.70 8.43
C ARG A 60 -2.18 10.88 7.27
N HIS A 61 -3.01 11.49 6.48
CA HIS A 61 -3.53 10.87 5.26
C HIS A 61 -3.46 11.81 4.06
N ALA A 62 -3.41 11.22 2.87
CA ALA A 62 -3.45 11.93 1.60
C ALA A 62 -4.89 11.97 1.07
N ARG A 63 -5.47 13.17 0.93
CA ARG A 63 -6.81 13.31 0.35
C ARG A 63 -6.86 13.00 -1.15
N ASN A 64 -5.74 13.13 -1.86
CA ASN A 64 -5.63 12.79 -3.27
C ASN A 64 -4.25 12.20 -3.61
N PRO A 65 -4.04 10.89 -3.40
CA PRO A 65 -2.78 10.23 -3.73
C PRO A 65 -2.39 10.36 -5.21
N LYS A 66 -3.37 10.35 -6.12
CA LYS A 66 -3.12 10.49 -7.56
C LYS A 66 -2.46 11.82 -7.90
N LYS A 67 -2.93 12.94 -7.32
CA LYS A 67 -2.31 14.26 -7.54
C LYS A 67 -0.84 14.30 -7.09
N ILE A 68 -0.52 13.63 -5.99
CA ILE A 68 0.86 13.55 -5.49
C ILE A 68 1.73 12.77 -6.49
N LEU A 69 1.27 11.62 -6.96
CA LEU A 69 1.99 10.83 -7.97
C LEU A 69 2.18 11.60 -9.29
N VAL A 70 1.16 12.30 -9.76
CA VAL A 70 1.28 13.13 -10.98
C VAL A 70 2.35 14.21 -10.79
N LYS A 71 2.37 14.92 -9.65
CA LYS A 71 3.39 15.93 -9.37
C LYS A 71 4.81 15.34 -9.29
N LEU A 72 4.96 14.15 -8.71
CA LEU A 72 6.25 13.46 -8.69
C LEU A 72 6.70 13.07 -10.10
N PHE A 73 5.79 12.57 -10.91
CA PHE A 73 6.03 12.23 -12.30
C PHE A 73 6.42 13.46 -13.13
N ASP A 74 5.68 14.56 -13.01
CA ASP A 74 6.00 15.82 -13.71
C ASP A 74 7.38 16.34 -13.34
N ASN A 75 7.75 16.23 -12.05
CA ASN A 75 9.08 16.60 -11.58
C ASN A 75 10.17 15.69 -12.14
N PHE A 76 9.90 14.38 -12.25
CA PHE A 76 10.80 13.43 -12.90
C PHE A 76 11.05 13.81 -14.37
N ILE A 77 10.00 14.11 -15.12
CA ILE A 77 10.12 14.55 -16.53
C ILE A 77 10.89 15.87 -16.63
N LYS A 78 10.59 16.86 -15.78
CA LYS A 78 11.32 18.15 -15.74
C LYS A 78 12.81 18.00 -15.47
N LYS A 79 13.20 16.95 -14.72
CA LYS A 79 14.61 16.62 -14.45
C LYS A 79 15.27 15.80 -15.57
N GLY A 80 14.63 15.66 -16.72
CA GLY A 80 15.17 14.92 -17.88
C GLY A 80 14.84 13.43 -17.90
N GLY A 81 14.00 12.95 -16.98
CA GLY A 81 13.51 11.58 -17.01
C GLY A 81 12.66 11.31 -18.26
N LYS A 82 12.74 10.10 -18.79
CA LYS A 82 11.95 9.66 -19.94
C LYS A 82 10.95 8.59 -19.52
N PHE A 83 9.74 8.67 -20.06
CA PHE A 83 8.70 7.67 -19.85
C PHE A 83 8.35 6.98 -21.17
N LEU A 84 8.41 5.67 -21.17
CA LEU A 84 8.01 4.82 -22.30
C LEU A 84 6.92 3.86 -21.83
N LYS A 85 5.77 3.90 -22.47
CA LYS A 85 4.67 2.94 -22.20
C LYS A 85 4.88 1.69 -23.04
N LEU A 86 5.59 0.71 -22.49
CA LEU A 86 5.95 -0.52 -23.16
C LEU A 86 5.63 -1.74 -22.29
N ASN A 87 5.29 -2.85 -22.95
CA ASN A 87 5.20 -4.15 -22.31
C ASN A 87 6.55 -4.87 -22.46
N ILE A 88 7.26 -5.06 -21.36
CA ILE A 88 8.56 -5.77 -21.38
C ILE A 88 8.30 -7.28 -21.38
N LEU A 89 8.72 -7.94 -22.46
CA LEU A 89 8.53 -9.37 -22.68
C LEU A 89 9.69 -10.19 -22.14
N ASN A 90 10.93 -9.67 -22.26
CA ASN A 90 12.13 -10.37 -21.81
C ASN A 90 13.19 -9.43 -21.26
N ILE A 91 14.06 -9.99 -20.43
CA ILE A 91 15.29 -9.37 -19.93
C ILE A 91 16.45 -10.27 -20.34
N ASP A 92 17.31 -9.76 -21.19
CA ASP A 92 18.54 -10.40 -21.62
C ASP A 92 19.74 -9.61 -21.10
N PHE A 93 20.94 -10.04 -21.43
CA PHE A 93 22.16 -9.33 -21.09
C PHE A 93 23.08 -9.22 -22.30
N ASP A 94 23.76 -8.08 -22.42
CA ASP A 94 24.83 -7.83 -23.37
C ASP A 94 26.06 -7.51 -22.50
N GLU A 95 26.98 -8.47 -22.42
CA GLU A 95 28.02 -8.54 -21.39
C GLU A 95 27.39 -8.54 -19.98
N ASN A 96 27.46 -7.42 -19.26
CA ASN A 96 26.84 -7.23 -17.94
C ASN A 96 25.71 -6.19 -17.96
N LYS A 97 25.32 -5.67 -19.12
CA LYS A 97 24.28 -4.65 -19.26
C LYS A 97 22.92 -5.29 -19.49
N PRO A 98 21.90 -4.97 -18.67
CA PRO A 98 20.56 -5.48 -18.89
C PRO A 98 19.96 -4.93 -20.18
N VAL A 99 19.36 -5.85 -20.94
CA VAL A 99 18.71 -5.59 -22.22
C VAL A 99 17.22 -5.87 -22.08
N LEU A 100 16.41 -4.85 -22.18
CA LEU A 100 14.96 -5.00 -22.15
C LEU A 100 14.40 -5.16 -23.56
N ARG A 101 13.56 -6.18 -23.76
CA ARG A 101 12.86 -6.42 -25.03
C ARG A 101 11.35 -6.23 -24.85
N SER A 102 10.78 -5.39 -25.70
CA SER A 102 9.34 -5.31 -25.97
C SER A 102 9.01 -6.04 -27.27
N GLU A 103 7.77 -5.97 -27.72
CA GLU A 103 7.35 -6.54 -29.01
C GLU A 103 8.10 -5.94 -30.21
N THR A 104 8.44 -4.66 -30.12
CA THR A 104 8.97 -3.89 -31.25
C THR A 104 10.34 -3.27 -31.01
N GLN A 105 10.82 -3.24 -29.79
CA GLN A 105 12.00 -2.46 -29.43
C GLN A 105 12.93 -3.23 -28.47
N ARG A 106 14.21 -2.89 -28.57
CA ARG A 106 15.29 -3.38 -27.70
C ARG A 106 16.00 -2.17 -27.09
N PHE A 107 16.21 -2.21 -25.77
CA PHE A 107 16.93 -1.17 -25.03
C PHE A 107 18.03 -1.77 -24.19
N ILE A 108 19.19 -1.14 -24.20
CA ILE A 108 20.34 -1.50 -23.35
C ILE A 108 20.51 -0.43 -22.29
N PHE A 109 20.72 -0.84 -21.06
CA PHE A 109 20.90 0.06 -19.92
C PHE A 109 22.12 -0.33 -19.10
N ASP A 110 22.71 0.62 -18.41
CA ASP A 110 23.81 0.32 -17.49
C ASP A 110 23.29 -0.35 -16.20
N LYS A 111 22.12 0.05 -15.72
CA LYS A 111 21.48 -0.49 -14.51
C LYS A 111 19.98 -0.62 -14.72
N LEU A 112 19.36 -1.64 -14.15
CA LEU A 112 17.93 -1.94 -14.21
C LEU A 112 17.33 -1.99 -12.80
N LEU A 113 16.29 -1.22 -12.54
CA LEU A 113 15.47 -1.34 -11.33
C LEU A 113 14.11 -1.96 -11.67
N ILE A 114 13.79 -3.09 -11.04
CA ILE A 114 12.46 -3.70 -11.11
C ILE A 114 11.63 -3.21 -9.90
N ALA A 115 10.61 -2.39 -10.19
CA ALA A 115 9.72 -1.77 -9.21
C ALA A 115 8.25 -1.88 -9.65
N CYS A 116 7.85 -3.06 -10.17
CA CYS A 116 6.56 -3.29 -10.84
C CYS A 116 5.46 -3.80 -9.87
N GLY A 117 5.62 -3.60 -8.55
CA GLY A 117 4.64 -4.04 -7.54
C GLY A 117 4.34 -5.54 -7.66
N ALA A 118 3.07 -5.93 -7.66
CA ALA A 118 2.66 -7.33 -7.77
C ALA A 118 3.05 -8.01 -9.10
N PHE A 119 3.41 -7.24 -10.12
CA PHE A 119 3.83 -7.76 -11.42
C PHE A 119 5.34 -8.05 -11.49
N SER A 120 6.11 -7.70 -10.47
CA SER A 120 7.57 -7.89 -10.43
C SER A 120 7.97 -9.36 -10.56
N LYS A 121 7.15 -10.30 -10.01
CA LYS A 121 7.42 -11.73 -10.11
C LYS A 121 7.65 -12.21 -11.55
N LYS A 122 6.87 -11.71 -12.51
CA LYS A 122 7.04 -12.09 -13.93
C LYS A 122 8.42 -11.75 -14.48
N LEU A 123 9.08 -10.72 -13.93
CA LEU A 123 10.40 -10.29 -14.36
C LEU A 123 11.50 -11.01 -13.57
N THR A 124 11.31 -11.24 -12.26
CA THR A 124 12.29 -11.99 -11.45
C THR A 124 12.35 -13.46 -11.87
N ASP A 125 11.23 -14.07 -12.26
CA ASP A 125 11.20 -15.44 -12.79
C ASP A 125 12.04 -15.56 -14.09
N LYS A 126 12.09 -14.51 -14.94
CA LYS A 126 12.95 -14.45 -16.13
C LYS A 126 14.43 -14.32 -15.82
N LEU A 127 14.74 -13.81 -14.64
CA LEU A 127 16.10 -13.73 -14.11
C LEU A 127 16.49 -14.98 -13.30
N HIS A 128 15.65 -16.02 -13.32
CA HIS A 128 15.84 -17.23 -12.53
C HIS A 128 16.03 -16.97 -11.03
N GLU A 129 15.36 -15.91 -10.52
CA GLU A 129 15.28 -15.61 -9.10
C GLU A 129 13.86 -15.88 -8.58
N ASN A 130 13.74 -16.96 -7.81
CA ASN A 130 12.46 -17.41 -7.27
C ASN A 130 12.11 -16.62 -5.99
N ILE A 131 11.55 -15.43 -6.16
CA ILE A 131 11.05 -14.64 -5.06
C ILE A 131 9.56 -14.98 -4.87
N PRO A 132 9.12 -15.40 -3.66
CA PRO A 132 7.75 -15.87 -3.40
C PRO A 132 6.74 -14.71 -3.30
N LEU A 133 6.74 -13.83 -4.31
CA LEU A 133 5.82 -12.71 -4.43
C LEU A 133 4.45 -13.21 -4.93
N ASP A 134 3.42 -12.91 -4.18
CA ASP A 134 2.02 -13.11 -4.57
C ASP A 134 1.23 -11.82 -4.39
N THR A 135 -0.07 -11.85 -4.61
CA THR A 135 -0.92 -10.68 -4.46
C THR A 135 -2.06 -10.92 -3.48
N GLU A 136 -2.17 -10.04 -2.52
CA GLU A 136 -3.38 -9.86 -1.73
C GLU A 136 -4.26 -8.80 -2.37
N ARG A 137 -5.37 -9.23 -2.94
CA ARG A 137 -6.30 -8.34 -3.60
C ARG A 137 -7.09 -7.52 -2.57
N GLY A 138 -7.09 -6.21 -2.75
CA GLY A 138 -7.85 -5.27 -1.92
C GLY A 138 -8.89 -4.52 -2.74
N TYR A 139 -9.97 -4.15 -2.08
CA TYR A 139 -11.11 -3.51 -2.73
C TYR A 139 -11.38 -2.15 -2.14
N HIS A 140 -11.88 -1.23 -2.96
CA HIS A 140 -12.55 -0.05 -2.44
C HIS A 140 -13.77 0.34 -3.26
N VAL A 141 -14.66 1.06 -2.59
CA VAL A 141 -15.76 1.79 -3.20
C VAL A 141 -15.64 3.26 -2.86
N HIS A 142 -16.18 4.12 -3.71
CA HIS A 142 -16.13 5.55 -3.53
C HIS A 142 -17.55 6.13 -3.55
N PHE A 143 -17.89 6.88 -2.50
CA PHE A 143 -19.12 7.65 -2.38
C PHE A 143 -18.76 9.11 -2.64
N LYS A 144 -19.35 9.71 -3.69
CA LYS A 144 -19.05 11.10 -4.08
C LYS A 144 -19.83 12.09 -3.21
N ASP A 145 -19.33 13.31 -3.17
CA ASP A 145 -19.99 14.46 -2.56
C ASP A 145 -20.34 14.28 -1.07
N CYS A 146 -19.57 13.49 -0.35
CA CYS A 146 -19.73 13.19 1.06
C CYS A 146 -18.39 13.13 1.83
N ASP A 147 -17.43 13.98 1.46
CA ASP A 147 -16.11 14.06 2.08
C ASP A 147 -16.11 14.67 3.49
N ASN A 148 -17.22 15.29 3.89
CA ASN A 148 -17.43 15.91 5.19
C ASN A 148 -18.17 15.03 6.20
N LEU A 149 -18.58 13.80 5.83
CA LEU A 149 -19.27 12.89 6.75
C LEU A 149 -18.39 12.42 7.90
N ILE A 150 -17.10 12.29 7.67
CA ILE A 150 -16.08 12.03 8.67
C ILE A 150 -14.91 12.99 8.50
N SER A 151 -14.24 13.32 9.59
CA SER A 151 -13.14 14.30 9.57
C SER A 151 -11.76 13.68 9.36
N ARG A 152 -11.61 12.37 9.59
CA ARG A 152 -10.33 11.61 9.55
C ARG A 152 -10.55 10.19 9.08
N PRO A 153 -9.47 9.46 8.71
CA PRO A 153 -9.57 8.03 8.46
C PRO A 153 -9.99 7.27 9.70
N ILE A 154 -10.93 6.33 9.51
CA ILE A 154 -11.45 5.46 10.56
C ILE A 154 -11.26 4.01 10.11
N VAL A 155 -10.73 3.17 10.99
CA VAL A 155 -10.57 1.73 10.76
C VAL A 155 -11.49 0.99 11.71
N TYR A 156 -12.39 0.21 11.16
CA TYR A 156 -13.26 -0.70 11.89
C TYR A 156 -12.57 -2.06 12.00
N ALA A 157 -11.87 -2.27 13.11
CA ALA A 157 -10.98 -3.41 13.27
C ALA A 157 -11.72 -4.76 13.25
N ASP A 158 -12.90 -4.84 13.86
CA ASP A 158 -13.71 -6.07 13.93
C ASP A 158 -14.26 -6.51 12.56
N ARG A 159 -14.45 -5.57 11.66
CA ARG A 159 -15.03 -5.83 10.33
C ARG A 159 -14.01 -5.78 9.20
N GLY A 160 -12.73 -5.47 9.51
CA GLY A 160 -11.64 -5.46 8.55
C GLY A 160 -11.79 -4.46 7.40
N PHE A 161 -12.36 -3.28 7.66
CA PHE A 161 -12.49 -2.22 6.67
C PHE A 161 -12.17 -0.85 7.27
N GLY A 162 -11.89 0.11 6.40
CA GLY A 162 -11.67 1.50 6.79
C GLY A 162 -12.39 2.47 5.87
N MET A 163 -12.63 3.66 6.40
CA MET A 163 -13.22 4.79 5.69
C MET A 163 -12.27 5.97 5.74
N THR A 164 -12.12 6.68 4.63
CA THR A 164 -11.20 7.82 4.53
C THR A 164 -11.85 8.96 3.77
N PRO A 165 -11.89 10.19 4.33
CA PRO A 165 -12.35 11.35 3.62
C PRO A 165 -11.32 11.71 2.53
N MET A 166 -11.76 11.70 1.28
CA MET A 166 -10.95 12.02 0.12
C MET A 166 -11.40 13.35 -0.48
N GLU A 167 -10.61 13.91 -1.39
CA GLU A 167 -10.95 15.20 -2.05
C GLU A 167 -12.29 15.17 -2.80
N GLN A 168 -12.74 14.00 -3.23
CA GLN A 168 -13.95 13.83 -4.05
C GLN A 168 -15.05 13.02 -3.36
N GLY A 169 -15.01 12.91 -2.02
CA GLY A 169 -15.98 12.15 -1.26
C GLY A 169 -15.38 11.16 -0.28
N LEU A 170 -16.10 10.13 0.10
CA LEU A 170 -15.70 9.11 1.06
C LEU A 170 -15.22 7.85 0.35
N ARG A 171 -14.01 7.39 0.66
CA ARG A 171 -13.50 6.08 0.23
C ARG A 171 -13.67 5.04 1.31
N VAL A 172 -14.30 3.94 0.99
CA VAL A 172 -14.41 2.76 1.86
C VAL A 172 -13.54 1.66 1.29
N VAL A 173 -12.59 1.19 2.08
CA VAL A 173 -11.55 0.23 1.67
C VAL A 173 -11.50 -0.95 2.63
N GLY A 174 -11.26 -2.14 2.11
CA GLY A 174 -11.07 -3.30 2.98
C GLY A 174 -10.89 -4.58 2.20
N THR A 175 -11.04 -5.66 2.93
CA THR A 175 -10.94 -7.04 2.47
C THR A 175 -9.54 -7.45 2.00
N VAL A 176 -9.27 -8.73 2.16
CA VAL A 176 -8.12 -9.42 1.59
C VAL A 176 -8.64 -10.63 0.82
N GLU A 177 -8.14 -10.83 -0.38
CA GLU A 177 -8.47 -11.97 -1.21
C GLU A 177 -7.23 -12.52 -1.89
N PHE A 178 -7.02 -13.82 -1.77
CA PHE A 178 -6.03 -14.57 -2.52
C PHE A 178 -6.68 -15.05 -3.82
N GLY A 179 -6.58 -14.29 -4.89
CA GLY A 179 -7.26 -14.56 -6.16
C GLY A 179 -6.36 -14.33 -7.37
N GLY A 180 -5.07 -14.12 -7.16
CA GLY A 180 -4.09 -13.85 -8.21
C GLY A 180 -4.39 -12.57 -9.01
N LEU A 181 -3.66 -12.38 -10.11
CA LEU A 181 -3.69 -11.16 -10.91
C LEU A 181 -4.77 -11.15 -12.00
N LYS A 182 -5.37 -12.29 -12.32
CA LYS A 182 -6.25 -12.45 -13.50
C LYS A 182 -7.74 -12.50 -13.19
N ASN A 183 -8.11 -12.93 -11.99
CA ASN A 183 -9.52 -13.08 -11.64
C ASN A 183 -10.25 -11.72 -11.66
N PRO A 184 -11.51 -11.67 -12.11
CA PRO A 184 -12.29 -10.44 -12.12
C PRO A 184 -12.57 -9.93 -10.70
N LEU A 185 -13.04 -8.69 -10.60
CA LEU A 185 -13.47 -8.08 -9.36
C LEU A 185 -14.66 -8.85 -8.76
N SER A 186 -14.60 -9.14 -7.45
CA SER A 186 -15.66 -9.83 -6.72
C SER A 186 -16.77 -8.87 -6.29
N LYS A 187 -17.94 -9.01 -6.90
CA LYS A 187 -19.12 -8.19 -6.58
C LYS A 187 -19.64 -8.40 -5.14
N SER A 188 -19.48 -9.59 -4.58
CA SER A 188 -19.87 -9.87 -3.20
C SER A 188 -19.02 -9.08 -2.19
N ARG A 189 -17.71 -8.93 -2.44
CA ARG A 189 -16.81 -8.12 -1.60
C ARG A 189 -17.14 -6.64 -1.68
N ILE A 190 -17.45 -6.13 -2.86
CA ILE A 190 -17.94 -4.77 -3.05
C ILE A 190 -19.23 -4.55 -2.27
N LYS A 191 -20.22 -5.45 -2.42
CA LYS A 191 -21.47 -5.38 -1.66
C LYS A 191 -21.26 -5.33 -0.15
N ASN A 192 -20.34 -6.15 0.37
CA ASN A 192 -20.02 -6.16 1.80
C ASN A 192 -19.42 -4.82 2.26
N LEU A 193 -18.53 -4.20 1.47
CA LEU A 193 -17.99 -2.88 1.81
C LEU A 193 -19.09 -1.81 1.86
N ILE A 194 -20.01 -1.84 0.91
CA ILE A 194 -21.15 -0.89 0.87
C ILE A 194 -22.04 -1.09 2.10
N LEU A 195 -22.40 -2.33 2.41
CA LEU A 195 -23.24 -2.64 3.58
C LEU A 195 -22.55 -2.20 4.89
N ASN A 196 -21.28 -2.54 5.06
CA ASN A 196 -20.51 -2.12 6.23
C ASN A 196 -20.47 -0.59 6.40
N ALA A 197 -20.26 0.16 5.30
CA ALA A 197 -20.27 1.61 5.36
C ALA A 197 -21.65 2.18 5.75
N LYS A 198 -22.73 1.65 5.17
CA LYS A 198 -24.12 2.06 5.47
C LYS A 198 -24.54 1.71 6.91
N ASP A 199 -23.97 0.63 7.45
CA ASP A 199 -24.18 0.29 8.87
C ASP A 199 -23.52 1.33 9.81
N MET A 200 -22.43 1.97 9.36
CA MET A 200 -21.62 2.86 10.20
C MET A 200 -21.98 4.33 10.08
N ILE A 201 -22.50 4.75 8.94
CA ILE A 201 -22.81 6.16 8.66
C ILE A 201 -24.16 6.23 7.93
N ASP A 202 -25.04 7.13 8.39
CA ASP A 202 -26.28 7.44 7.71
C ASP A 202 -26.07 8.43 6.56
N GLY A 203 -27.01 8.47 5.62
CA GLY A 203 -27.03 9.44 4.54
C GLY A 203 -25.99 9.20 3.43
N LEU A 204 -25.36 8.02 3.37
CA LEU A 204 -24.47 7.69 2.26
C LEU A 204 -25.25 7.62 0.94
N PRO A 205 -24.84 8.35 -0.10
CA PRO A 205 -25.43 8.27 -1.42
C PRO A 205 -25.16 6.91 -2.09
N GLU A 206 -25.56 6.75 -3.33
CA GLU A 206 -25.11 5.62 -4.13
C GLU A 206 -23.60 5.71 -4.40
N HIS A 207 -22.92 4.57 -4.33
CA HIS A 207 -21.50 4.51 -4.69
C HIS A 207 -21.32 4.68 -6.20
N LYS A 208 -20.26 5.31 -6.62
CA LYS A 208 -19.98 5.61 -8.04
C LYS A 208 -18.91 4.71 -8.64
N ASP A 209 -17.85 4.43 -7.88
CA ASP A 209 -16.66 3.78 -8.40
C ASP A 209 -16.29 2.57 -7.55
N GLU A 210 -16.04 1.45 -8.22
CA GLU A 210 -15.54 0.22 -7.63
C GLU A 210 -14.10 -0.02 -8.11
N TRP A 211 -13.23 -0.46 -7.24
CA TRP A 211 -11.84 -0.67 -7.59
C TRP A 211 -11.27 -1.91 -6.94
N LEU A 212 -10.40 -2.58 -7.68
CA LEU A 212 -9.60 -3.71 -7.26
C LEU A 212 -8.13 -3.38 -7.39
N GLY A 213 -7.36 -3.59 -6.33
CA GLY A 213 -5.91 -3.43 -6.31
C GLY A 213 -5.18 -4.69 -5.91
N PHE A 214 -3.92 -4.76 -6.34
CA PHE A 214 -3.05 -5.91 -6.14
C PHE A 214 -1.93 -5.50 -5.17
N ARG A 215 -2.03 -5.89 -3.89
CA ARG A 215 -0.95 -5.66 -2.93
C ARG A 215 0.17 -6.64 -3.22
N PRO A 216 1.40 -6.19 -3.45
CA PRO A 216 2.54 -7.07 -3.65
C PRO A 216 2.97 -7.66 -2.30
N SER A 217 2.61 -8.89 -2.03
CA SER A 217 2.78 -9.52 -0.72
C SER A 217 3.86 -10.59 -0.75
N LEU A 218 4.68 -10.60 0.29
CA LEU A 218 5.72 -11.59 0.56
C LEU A 218 5.42 -12.32 1.86
N PRO A 219 5.84 -13.58 2.06
CA PRO A 219 5.47 -14.37 3.23
C PRO A 219 5.89 -13.77 4.57
N ASP A 220 6.98 -13.02 4.60
CA ASP A 220 7.54 -12.36 5.78
C ASP A 220 7.08 -10.90 5.95
N PHE A 221 6.20 -10.41 5.08
CA PHE A 221 5.71 -9.03 5.06
C PHE A 221 6.77 -7.93 4.89
N LEU A 222 8.02 -8.28 4.59
CA LEU A 222 9.09 -7.31 4.32
C LEU A 222 9.25 -7.11 2.80
N PRO A 223 9.45 -5.87 2.32
CA PRO A 223 9.72 -5.64 0.91
C PRO A 223 11.10 -6.17 0.50
N VAL A 224 11.28 -6.41 -0.79
CA VAL A 224 12.60 -6.64 -1.37
C VAL A 224 13.15 -5.29 -1.83
N ILE A 225 14.28 -4.88 -1.23
CA ILE A 225 14.99 -3.64 -1.57
C ILE A 225 16.49 -3.97 -1.64
N GLY A 226 17.09 -3.89 -2.82
CA GLY A 226 18.51 -4.17 -2.97
C GLY A 226 18.89 -4.75 -4.32
N PRO A 227 20.14 -5.19 -4.49
CA PRO A 227 20.61 -5.81 -5.72
C PRO A 227 20.04 -7.20 -5.94
N SER A 228 19.99 -7.60 -7.19
CA SER A 228 19.77 -8.99 -7.60
C SER A 228 20.88 -9.88 -7.04
N LYS A 229 20.53 -11.13 -6.71
CA LYS A 229 21.48 -12.16 -6.31
C LYS A 229 22.40 -12.57 -7.47
N ASN A 230 21.83 -12.64 -8.67
CA ASN A 230 22.50 -13.24 -9.84
C ASN A 230 23.13 -12.21 -10.78
N TYR A 231 22.64 -10.95 -10.76
CA TYR A 231 23.01 -9.94 -11.75
C TYR A 231 23.41 -8.61 -11.11
N LYS A 232 24.69 -8.27 -11.22
CA LYS A 232 25.30 -7.10 -10.56
C LYS A 232 24.59 -5.77 -10.88
N ASN A 233 24.04 -5.62 -12.07
CA ASN A 233 23.42 -4.37 -12.55
C ASN A 233 21.89 -4.40 -12.52
N VAL A 234 21.30 -5.36 -11.80
CA VAL A 234 19.85 -5.44 -11.57
C VAL A 234 19.52 -5.20 -10.10
N PHE A 235 18.47 -4.42 -9.85
CA PHE A 235 18.04 -4.01 -8.53
C PHE A 235 16.54 -4.19 -8.38
N TYR A 236 16.08 -4.33 -7.15
CA TYR A 236 14.68 -4.56 -6.78
C TYR A 236 14.18 -3.52 -5.78
N SER A 237 12.94 -3.08 -5.96
CA SER A 237 12.18 -2.31 -4.96
C SER A 237 10.69 -2.62 -5.12
N PHE A 238 10.22 -3.70 -4.49
CA PHE A 238 8.82 -4.16 -4.54
C PHE A 238 8.46 -4.98 -3.31
N GLY A 239 7.21 -5.44 -3.21
CA GLY A 239 6.78 -6.30 -2.11
C GLY A 239 6.35 -5.56 -0.85
N HIS A 240 5.98 -4.29 -0.95
CA HIS A 240 5.64 -3.42 0.18
C HIS A 240 4.25 -3.70 0.79
N HIS A 241 3.57 -4.76 0.38
CA HIS A 241 2.27 -5.14 0.92
C HIS A 241 1.26 -3.95 0.85
N HIS A 242 0.59 -3.64 1.95
CA HIS A 242 -0.29 -2.46 2.06
C HIS A 242 0.45 -1.17 2.48
N LEU A 243 1.76 -1.22 2.71
CA LEU A 243 2.56 -0.10 3.19
C LEU A 243 3.30 0.66 2.08
N GLY A 244 3.11 0.28 0.80
CA GLY A 244 3.84 0.89 -0.31
C GLY A 244 3.70 2.40 -0.42
N TRP A 245 2.55 2.95 -0.06
CA TRP A 245 2.35 4.40 -0.01
C TRP A 245 3.20 5.06 1.11
N THR A 246 3.19 4.49 2.29
CA THR A 246 3.91 5.02 3.46
C THR A 246 5.42 4.89 3.29
N LEU A 247 5.89 3.76 2.76
CA LEU A 247 7.31 3.45 2.63
C LEU A 247 7.92 3.91 1.30
N GLY A 248 7.13 4.36 0.33
CA GLY A 248 7.60 4.64 -1.03
C GLY A 248 8.73 5.66 -1.10
N ALA A 249 8.67 6.73 -0.32
CA ALA A 249 9.71 7.77 -0.31
C ALA A 249 11.04 7.26 0.26
N ILE A 250 11.01 6.55 1.39
CA ILE A 250 12.23 6.01 1.99
C ILE A 250 12.82 4.87 1.16
N SER A 251 11.99 3.99 0.60
CA SER A 251 12.43 2.92 -0.31
C SER A 251 13.08 3.50 -1.57
N GLY A 252 12.50 4.56 -2.14
CA GLY A 252 13.07 5.27 -3.27
C GLY A 252 14.44 5.87 -2.94
N LYS A 253 14.60 6.47 -1.76
CA LYS A 253 15.90 6.99 -1.31
C LYS A 253 16.93 5.88 -1.11
N ILE A 254 16.55 4.81 -0.42
CA ILE A 254 17.44 3.67 -0.16
C ILE A 254 17.94 3.07 -1.49
N ILE A 255 17.02 2.76 -2.40
CA ILE A 255 17.40 2.12 -3.66
C ILE A 255 18.22 3.05 -4.56
N SER A 256 17.97 4.37 -4.53
CA SER A 256 18.80 5.32 -5.27
C SER A 256 20.23 5.38 -4.74
N ASN A 257 20.42 5.36 -3.41
CA ASN A 257 21.75 5.31 -2.79
C ASN A 257 22.49 4.02 -3.18
N ILE A 258 21.81 2.86 -3.11
CA ILE A 258 22.41 1.58 -3.52
C ILE A 258 22.84 1.62 -5.00
N ILE A 259 22.01 2.14 -5.89
CA ILE A 259 22.29 2.25 -7.32
C ILE A 259 23.46 3.23 -7.58
N ALA A 260 23.55 4.30 -6.81
CA ALA A 260 24.63 5.29 -6.87
C ALA A 260 25.92 4.86 -6.14
N GLU A 261 25.88 3.71 -5.44
CA GLU A 261 26.99 3.19 -4.62
C GLU A 261 27.31 4.10 -3.41
N ASP A 262 26.31 4.88 -2.98
CA ASP A 262 26.36 5.71 -1.79
C ASP A 262 26.16 4.88 -0.51
N LYS A 263 26.74 5.37 0.60
CA LYS A 263 26.57 4.71 1.90
C LYS A 263 25.14 4.87 2.42
N THR A 264 24.62 3.81 3.04
CA THR A 264 23.41 3.83 3.85
C THR A 264 23.73 3.40 5.28
N ASN A 265 23.11 4.07 6.27
CA ASN A 265 23.26 3.74 7.68
C ASN A 265 22.22 2.75 8.18
N LEU A 266 21.41 2.21 7.27
CA LEU A 266 20.37 1.23 7.61
C LEU A 266 20.91 -0.18 7.38
N ASP A 267 20.55 -1.09 8.27
CA ASP A 267 20.72 -2.52 8.02
C ASP A 267 19.71 -2.95 6.95
N LEU A 268 20.21 -3.35 5.79
CA LEU A 268 19.41 -3.75 4.65
C LEU A 268 19.39 -5.28 4.46
N ASP A 269 20.08 -6.04 5.27
CA ASP A 269 20.14 -7.51 5.14
C ASP A 269 18.76 -8.16 5.18
N PRO A 270 17.81 -7.75 6.04
CA PRO A 270 16.47 -8.30 6.05
C PRO A 270 15.66 -8.03 4.77
N TYR A 271 16.08 -7.08 3.94
CA TYR A 271 15.35 -6.66 2.73
C TYR A 271 15.94 -7.22 1.43
N LYS A 272 17.07 -7.91 1.48
CA LYS A 272 17.71 -8.51 0.30
C LYS A 272 16.91 -9.70 -0.26
N SER A 273 16.97 -9.90 -1.58
CA SER A 273 16.30 -11.04 -2.25
C SER A 273 16.86 -12.40 -1.83
N VAL A 274 18.13 -12.45 -1.42
CA VAL A 274 18.82 -13.68 -0.99
C VAL A 274 18.18 -14.38 0.21
N ARG A 275 17.33 -13.68 1.00
CA ARG A 275 16.61 -14.31 2.11
C ARG A 275 15.58 -15.36 1.68
N PHE A 276 15.30 -15.43 0.39
CA PHE A 276 14.42 -16.44 -0.23
C PHE A 276 15.19 -17.47 -1.07
N ALA A 277 16.51 -17.53 -0.92
CA ALA A 277 17.38 -18.43 -1.70
C ALA A 277 17.46 -19.84 -1.09
#